data_3738f4c901a689d5a312704091c434d6
#
_entry.id   3738f4c901a689d5a312704091c434d6
#
_cell.length_a   1.000
_cell.length_b   1.000
_cell.length_c   1.000
_cell.angle_alpha   90.00
_cell.angle_beta   90.00
_cell.angle_gamma   90.00
#
_symmetry.space_group_name_H-M   'P 1'
#
loop_
_entity.id
_entity.type
_entity.pdbx_description
1 polymer ?
#
loop_
_entity_poly.entity_id
_entity_poly.type
_entity_poly.pdbx_seq_one_letter_code
_entity_poly.pdbx_strand_id
1 'polypeptide(L)'
;MRTAYLFDVDGTLTPPAEKMQEDFIYFFLEWSGNKDFFLVGGSPYKVITSQIPSSILSRSKGIFSSMGNQLHIHDIPTYSYEWKPPVSLLSRLLEWHSKSPYPHKRKKYLEFRTGMLNFAVAGRESTKEERSRYFAWDTLYGERKSIASDLSEEFPQLDIRVGGMISLDIQPKGRNKTQALNWVRELNKYDSLVYFGDKGFKGGNDYDAKLNIREHKDGKFYDVKDCNDAKKILLSLG
;
A
#
# COMPACT_ATOMS: atom_id res chain seq x y z
N MET A 1 -11.56 -22.35 15.16
CA MET A 1 -11.23 -20.90 15.08
C MET A 1 -10.88 -20.59 13.64
N ARG A 2 -11.63 -19.71 12.98
CA ARG A 2 -11.45 -19.35 11.57
C ARG A 2 -10.63 -18.07 11.46
N THR A 3 -9.48 -18.13 10.79
CA THR A 3 -8.57 -17.02 10.65
C THR A 3 -8.63 -16.43 9.24
N ALA A 4 -8.70 -15.11 9.12
CA ALA A 4 -8.47 -14.40 7.87
C ALA A 4 -7.03 -13.89 7.81
N TYR A 5 -6.34 -14.17 6.71
CA TYR A 5 -5.00 -13.69 6.45
C TYR A 5 -5.05 -12.51 5.48
N LEU A 6 -4.44 -11.40 5.84
CA LEU A 6 -4.34 -10.23 4.98
C LEU A 6 -2.86 -9.97 4.65
N PHE A 7 -2.56 -9.78 3.40
CA PHE A 7 -1.19 -9.56 2.94
C PHE A 7 -1.07 -8.24 2.21
N ASP A 8 -0.14 -7.40 2.65
CA ASP A 8 0.39 -6.38 1.76
C ASP A 8 1.07 -7.04 0.55
N VAL A 9 1.21 -6.33 -0.56
CA VAL A 9 1.74 -6.87 -1.81
C VAL A 9 3.19 -6.47 -2.01
N ASP A 10 3.44 -5.18 -2.21
CA ASP A 10 4.77 -4.64 -2.52
C ASP A 10 5.72 -4.69 -1.32
N GLY A 11 6.75 -5.50 -1.36
CA GLY A 11 7.70 -5.69 -0.26
C GLY A 11 7.30 -6.81 0.71
N THR A 12 6.11 -7.41 0.54
CA THR A 12 5.59 -8.49 1.39
C THR A 12 5.42 -9.81 0.62
N LEU A 13 4.62 -9.82 -0.43
CA LEU A 13 4.45 -11.00 -1.31
C LEU A 13 5.29 -10.91 -2.58
N THR A 14 5.67 -9.70 -2.98
CA THR A 14 6.51 -9.44 -4.15
C THR A 14 7.67 -8.53 -3.78
N PRO A 15 8.79 -8.55 -4.50
CA PRO A 15 9.71 -7.43 -4.45
C PRO A 15 8.98 -6.14 -4.89
N PRO A 16 9.36 -4.95 -4.39
CA PRO A 16 8.67 -3.71 -4.70
C PRO A 16 8.56 -3.43 -6.21
N ALA A 17 7.33 -3.29 -6.69
CA ALA A 17 6.98 -3.04 -8.11
C ALA A 17 7.44 -4.14 -9.09
N GLU A 18 7.67 -5.36 -8.59
CA GLU A 18 8.06 -6.52 -9.39
C GLU A 18 7.00 -7.64 -9.28
N LYS A 19 7.11 -8.64 -10.14
CA LYS A 19 6.25 -9.83 -10.07
C LYS A 19 6.65 -10.73 -8.91
N MET A 20 5.68 -11.48 -8.40
CA MET A 20 5.93 -12.52 -7.41
C MET A 20 6.90 -13.56 -7.95
N GLN A 21 7.87 -13.97 -7.12
CA GLN A 21 8.91 -14.92 -7.51
C GLN A 21 8.35 -16.33 -7.63
N GLU A 22 8.85 -17.10 -8.58
CA GLU A 22 8.29 -18.41 -8.94
C GLU A 22 8.32 -19.41 -7.79
N ASP A 23 9.41 -19.50 -7.05
CA ASP A 23 9.55 -20.37 -5.87
C ASP A 23 8.60 -19.99 -4.73
N PHE A 24 8.25 -18.71 -4.62
CA PHE A 24 7.27 -18.23 -3.65
C PHE A 24 5.84 -18.51 -4.12
N ILE A 25 5.57 -18.46 -5.43
CA ILE A 25 4.26 -18.81 -6.00
C ILE A 25 3.87 -20.24 -5.62
N TYR A 26 4.74 -21.23 -5.89
CA TYR A 26 4.47 -22.63 -5.55
C TYR A 26 4.23 -22.83 -4.06
N PHE A 27 5.10 -22.29 -3.23
CA PHE A 27 4.94 -22.33 -1.79
C PHE A 27 3.61 -21.71 -1.32
N PHE A 28 3.28 -20.50 -1.79
CA PHE A 28 2.09 -19.80 -1.36
C PHE A 28 0.78 -20.50 -1.80
N LEU A 29 0.77 -21.10 -2.98
CA LEU A 29 -0.35 -21.90 -3.46
C LEU A 29 -0.61 -23.12 -2.57
N GLU A 30 0.45 -23.80 -2.14
CA GLU A 30 0.36 -24.93 -1.21
C GLU A 30 -0.11 -24.47 0.18
N TRP A 31 0.58 -23.48 0.74
CA TRP A 31 0.26 -22.94 2.06
C TRP A 31 -1.17 -22.40 2.16
N SER A 32 -1.66 -21.71 1.14
CA SER A 32 -2.99 -21.08 1.11
C SER A 32 -4.13 -22.02 0.73
N GLY A 33 -3.87 -23.32 0.48
CA GLY A 33 -4.84 -24.26 -0.07
C GLY A 33 -6.14 -24.36 0.70
N ASN A 34 -6.08 -24.26 2.03
CA ASN A 34 -7.23 -24.32 2.94
C ASN A 34 -7.40 -23.08 3.80
N LYS A 35 -6.79 -21.97 3.43
CA LYS A 35 -6.80 -20.72 4.19
C LYS A 35 -7.55 -19.62 3.45
N ASP A 36 -8.33 -18.83 4.17
CA ASP A 36 -8.97 -17.63 3.63
C ASP A 36 -7.98 -16.48 3.69
N PHE A 37 -7.64 -15.91 2.54
CA PHE A 37 -6.73 -14.76 2.47
C PHE A 37 -7.23 -13.64 1.58
N PHE A 38 -6.75 -12.43 1.86
CA PHE A 38 -7.03 -11.18 1.17
C PHE A 38 -5.71 -10.50 0.78
N LEU A 39 -5.72 -9.79 -0.33
CA LEU A 39 -4.60 -8.94 -0.74
C LEU A 39 -4.94 -7.48 -0.44
N VAL A 40 -3.97 -6.72 0.10
CA VAL A 40 -4.17 -5.33 0.51
C VAL A 40 -2.99 -4.49 0.03
N GLY A 41 -3.16 -3.72 -1.05
CA GLY A 41 -2.07 -2.95 -1.63
C GLY A 41 -2.34 -1.44 -1.70
N GLY A 42 -1.28 -0.63 -1.66
CA GLY A 42 -1.35 0.81 -1.97
C GLY A 42 -1.48 1.09 -3.47
N SER A 43 -1.12 0.13 -4.30
CA SER A 43 -1.15 0.22 -5.76
C SER A 43 -2.58 0.07 -6.32
N PRO A 44 -2.85 0.62 -7.54
CA PRO A 44 -4.10 0.36 -8.25
C PRO A 44 -4.32 -1.13 -8.55
N TYR A 45 -5.57 -1.56 -8.68
CA TYR A 45 -5.96 -2.95 -8.94
C TYR A 45 -5.18 -3.59 -10.09
N LYS A 46 -5.09 -2.92 -11.24
CA LYS A 46 -4.35 -3.41 -12.42
C LYS A 46 -2.86 -3.66 -12.15
N VAL A 47 -2.25 -2.89 -11.25
CA VAL A 47 -0.85 -3.09 -10.86
C VAL A 47 -0.72 -4.34 -10.00
N ILE A 48 -1.56 -4.49 -8.97
CA ILE A 48 -1.58 -5.68 -8.11
C ILE A 48 -1.78 -6.94 -8.93
N THR A 49 -2.76 -6.96 -9.84
CA THR A 49 -3.06 -8.13 -10.68
C THR A 49 -1.98 -8.43 -11.73
N SER A 50 -1.14 -7.45 -12.08
CA SER A 50 0.03 -7.69 -12.93
C SER A 50 1.23 -8.29 -12.19
N GLN A 51 1.27 -8.17 -10.86
CA GLN A 51 2.35 -8.66 -10.00
C GLN A 51 2.07 -10.07 -9.45
N ILE A 52 0.80 -10.37 -9.17
CA ILE A 52 0.35 -11.62 -8.55
C ILE A 52 -0.23 -12.55 -9.62
N PRO A 53 0.17 -13.83 -9.68
CA PRO A 53 -0.37 -14.79 -10.65
C PRO A 53 -1.88 -15.02 -10.51
N SER A 54 -2.55 -15.26 -11.63
CA SER A 54 -4.00 -15.54 -11.66
C SER A 54 -4.40 -16.73 -10.78
N SER A 55 -3.54 -17.74 -10.64
CA SER A 55 -3.76 -18.88 -9.75
C SER A 55 -3.86 -18.52 -8.27
N ILE A 56 -3.21 -17.44 -7.84
CA ILE A 56 -3.33 -16.90 -6.47
C ILE A 56 -4.50 -15.93 -6.39
N LEU A 57 -4.65 -15.03 -7.38
CA LEU A 57 -5.75 -14.07 -7.43
C LEU A 57 -7.12 -14.76 -7.33
N SER A 58 -7.33 -15.85 -8.08
CA SER A 58 -8.58 -16.60 -8.08
C SER A 58 -8.93 -17.28 -6.74
N ARG A 59 -7.95 -17.52 -5.89
CA ARG A 59 -8.13 -18.08 -4.55
C ARG A 59 -8.35 -17.02 -3.47
N SER A 60 -7.96 -15.78 -3.73
CA SER A 60 -8.15 -14.69 -2.77
C SER A 60 -9.63 -14.43 -2.53
N LYS A 61 -9.99 -14.15 -1.28
CA LYS A 61 -11.38 -13.76 -0.91
C LYS A 61 -11.70 -12.32 -1.26
N GLY A 62 -10.70 -11.52 -1.59
CA GLY A 62 -10.83 -10.15 -2.04
C GLY A 62 -9.50 -9.45 -2.18
N ILE A 63 -9.46 -8.45 -3.05
CA ILE A 63 -8.30 -7.64 -3.35
C ILE A 63 -8.64 -6.18 -3.04
N PHE A 64 -8.06 -5.66 -1.97
CA PHE A 64 -8.14 -4.26 -1.59
C PHE A 64 -6.99 -3.50 -2.25
N SER A 65 -7.31 -2.62 -3.18
CA SER A 65 -6.36 -1.78 -3.89
C SER A 65 -6.49 -0.31 -3.48
N SER A 66 -5.51 0.52 -3.87
CA SER A 66 -5.49 1.95 -3.55
C SER A 66 -5.72 2.22 -2.06
N MET A 67 -4.94 1.57 -1.18
CA MET A 67 -5.04 1.68 0.29
C MET A 67 -6.37 1.17 0.89
N GLY A 68 -7.09 0.29 0.19
CA GLY A 68 -8.41 -0.17 0.59
C GLY A 68 -9.57 0.69 0.06
N ASN A 69 -9.30 1.71 -0.74
CA ASN A 69 -10.33 2.53 -1.37
C ASN A 69 -11.09 1.82 -2.49
N GLN A 70 -10.60 0.66 -2.91
CA GLN A 70 -11.28 -0.18 -3.89
C GLN A 70 -11.19 -1.65 -3.47
N LEU A 71 -12.30 -2.38 -3.58
CA LEU A 71 -12.37 -3.82 -3.35
C LEU A 71 -12.86 -4.52 -4.61
N HIS A 72 -12.16 -5.58 -4.99
CA HIS A 72 -12.59 -6.55 -6.00
C HIS A 72 -12.76 -7.93 -5.34
N ILE A 73 -13.86 -8.60 -5.65
CA ILE A 73 -14.13 -9.99 -5.27
C ILE A 73 -14.33 -10.78 -6.57
N HIS A 74 -13.49 -11.79 -6.81
CA HIS A 74 -13.50 -12.56 -8.07
C HIS A 74 -13.51 -11.67 -9.33
N ASP A 75 -12.59 -10.70 -9.37
CA ASP A 75 -12.43 -9.70 -10.44
C ASP A 75 -13.62 -8.72 -10.61
N ILE A 76 -14.66 -8.84 -9.77
CA ILE A 76 -15.82 -7.95 -9.81
C ILE A 76 -15.57 -6.76 -8.88
N PRO A 77 -15.64 -5.51 -9.39
CA PRO A 77 -15.57 -4.32 -8.55
C PRO A 77 -16.78 -4.32 -7.58
N THR A 78 -16.50 -4.50 -6.29
CA THR A 78 -17.55 -4.62 -5.26
C THR A 78 -17.70 -3.31 -4.48
N TYR A 79 -16.61 -2.58 -4.32
CA TYR A 79 -16.58 -1.29 -3.64
C TYR A 79 -15.57 -0.36 -4.30
N SER A 80 -15.91 0.92 -4.36
CA SER A 80 -15.02 1.98 -4.83
C SER A 80 -15.36 3.28 -4.10
N TYR A 81 -14.36 3.91 -3.50
CA TYR A 81 -14.48 5.22 -2.89
C TYR A 81 -13.89 6.29 -3.82
N GLU A 82 -14.74 7.16 -4.31
CA GLU A 82 -14.30 8.29 -5.12
C GLU A 82 -13.97 9.50 -4.24
N TRP A 83 -12.84 10.11 -4.51
CA TRP A 83 -12.42 11.35 -3.88
C TRP A 83 -11.80 12.28 -4.92
N LYS A 84 -12.22 13.54 -4.88
CA LYS A 84 -11.65 14.60 -5.70
C LYS A 84 -10.79 15.50 -4.82
N PRO A 85 -9.46 15.58 -5.06
CA PRO A 85 -8.60 16.48 -4.33
C PRO A 85 -9.05 17.93 -4.47
N PRO A 86 -9.03 18.73 -3.38
CA PRO A 86 -9.37 20.16 -3.48
C PRO A 86 -8.36 20.90 -4.36
N VAL A 87 -8.85 21.94 -5.05
CA VAL A 87 -8.02 22.75 -5.96
C VAL A 87 -6.86 23.41 -5.21
N SER A 88 -7.07 23.83 -3.96
CA SER A 88 -6.01 24.36 -3.10
C SER A 88 -4.86 23.38 -2.89
N LEU A 89 -5.14 22.10 -2.65
CA LEU A 89 -4.12 21.06 -2.57
C LEU A 89 -3.33 20.92 -3.88
N LEU A 90 -4.04 20.89 -5.02
CA LEU A 90 -3.38 20.76 -6.33
C LEU A 90 -2.46 21.95 -6.61
N SER A 91 -2.87 23.16 -6.23
CA SER A 91 -2.07 24.38 -6.33
C SER A 91 -0.81 24.31 -5.46
N ARG A 92 -0.93 23.84 -4.22
CA ARG A 92 0.23 23.65 -3.32
C ARG A 92 1.20 22.59 -3.84
N LEU A 93 0.70 21.51 -4.40
CA LEU A 93 1.55 20.47 -5.01
C LEU A 93 2.30 20.98 -6.25
N LEU A 94 1.65 21.82 -7.07
CA LEU A 94 2.30 22.50 -8.18
C LEU A 94 3.40 23.45 -7.69
N GLU A 95 3.14 24.21 -6.64
CA GLU A 95 4.12 25.11 -6.04
C GLU A 95 5.34 24.32 -5.52
N TRP A 96 5.14 23.24 -4.76
CA TRP A 96 6.21 22.37 -4.29
C TRP A 96 7.01 21.78 -5.44
N HIS A 97 6.32 21.25 -6.48
CA HIS A 97 7.02 20.72 -7.66
C HIS A 97 7.83 21.80 -8.37
N SER A 98 7.32 23.03 -8.51
CA SER A 98 8.01 24.13 -9.17
C SER A 98 9.23 24.59 -8.38
N LYS A 99 9.11 24.74 -7.06
CA LYS A 99 10.16 25.24 -6.16
C LYS A 99 11.20 24.18 -5.76
N SER A 100 10.93 22.90 -5.98
CA SER A 100 11.86 21.83 -5.65
C SER A 100 13.23 22.07 -6.28
N PRO A 101 14.32 22.01 -5.50
CA PRO A 101 15.70 22.14 -6.03
C PRO A 101 16.19 20.88 -6.76
N TYR A 102 15.42 19.79 -6.77
CA TYR A 102 15.81 18.59 -7.51
C TYR A 102 15.89 18.87 -9.02
N PRO A 103 17.04 18.64 -9.68
CA PRO A 103 17.26 19.14 -11.03
C PRO A 103 16.56 18.32 -12.13
N HIS A 104 16.23 17.04 -11.87
CA HIS A 104 15.71 16.12 -12.90
C HIS A 104 14.22 15.84 -12.71
N LYS A 105 13.39 16.90 -12.72
CA LYS A 105 11.94 16.79 -12.58
C LYS A 105 11.26 16.49 -13.91
N ARG A 106 10.24 15.63 -13.89
CA ARG A 106 9.38 15.36 -15.04
C ARG A 106 8.03 16.05 -14.89
N LYS A 107 7.38 16.37 -16.02
CA LYS A 107 6.11 17.12 -16.04
C LYS A 107 4.95 16.38 -15.37
N LYS A 108 4.88 15.05 -15.49
CA LYS A 108 3.81 14.24 -14.89
C LYS A 108 4.15 13.89 -13.44
N TYR A 109 3.88 14.77 -12.53
CA TYR A 109 4.17 14.64 -11.10
C TYR A 109 2.97 14.17 -10.26
N LEU A 110 1.76 14.12 -10.84
CA LEU A 110 0.53 13.65 -10.20
C LEU A 110 0.03 12.37 -10.86
N GLU A 111 -0.52 11.47 -10.04
CA GLU A 111 -1.27 10.30 -10.45
C GLU A 111 -2.53 10.19 -9.60
N PHE A 112 -3.69 10.38 -10.25
CA PHE A 112 -4.98 10.20 -9.61
C PHE A 112 -5.31 8.71 -9.55
N ARG A 113 -5.59 8.22 -8.36
CA ARG A 113 -5.98 6.84 -8.09
C ARG A 113 -7.35 6.84 -7.42
N THR A 114 -7.98 5.69 -7.34
CA THR A 114 -9.26 5.55 -6.63
C THR A 114 -9.09 5.98 -5.17
N GLY A 115 -9.81 7.05 -4.78
CA GLY A 115 -9.83 7.58 -3.42
C GLY A 115 -8.53 8.21 -2.92
N MET A 116 -7.51 8.38 -3.77
CA MET A 116 -6.22 8.95 -3.38
C MET A 116 -5.50 9.66 -4.51
N LEU A 117 -4.54 10.49 -4.16
CA LEU A 117 -3.61 11.16 -5.07
C LEU A 117 -2.17 10.75 -4.73
N ASN A 118 -1.40 10.41 -5.74
CA ASN A 118 0.03 10.16 -5.58
C ASN A 118 0.81 11.32 -6.23
N PHE A 119 1.69 11.94 -5.46
CA PHE A 119 2.56 13.05 -5.89
C PHE A 119 4.02 12.60 -5.89
N ALA A 120 4.76 12.94 -6.93
CA ALA A 120 6.18 12.59 -7.07
C ALA A 120 6.97 13.73 -7.73
N VAL A 121 7.87 14.37 -7.01
CA VAL A 121 8.71 15.47 -7.54
C VAL A 121 9.51 15.02 -8.77
N ALA A 122 10.15 13.84 -8.70
CA ALA A 122 10.88 13.28 -9.84
C ALA A 122 9.98 12.96 -11.05
N GLY A 123 8.69 12.78 -10.81
CA GLY A 123 7.67 12.46 -11.80
C GLY A 123 7.32 10.98 -11.89
N ARG A 124 6.06 10.70 -12.24
CA ARG A 124 5.50 9.35 -12.29
C ARG A 124 6.08 8.47 -13.40
N GLU A 125 6.61 9.09 -14.45
CA GLU A 125 7.21 8.42 -15.62
C GLU A 125 8.72 8.21 -15.49
N SER A 126 9.27 8.42 -14.29
CA SER A 126 10.69 8.20 -14.03
C SER A 126 11.07 6.72 -14.17
N THR A 127 12.21 6.47 -14.82
CA THR A 127 12.82 5.14 -14.92
C THR A 127 13.26 4.61 -13.56
N LYS A 128 13.64 3.34 -13.46
CA LYS A 128 14.14 2.74 -12.21
C LYS A 128 15.40 3.47 -11.71
N GLU A 129 16.30 3.83 -12.62
CA GLU A 129 17.55 4.57 -12.34
C GLU A 129 17.25 5.99 -11.85
N GLU A 130 16.30 6.68 -12.48
CA GLU A 130 15.87 8.02 -12.07
C GLU A 130 15.21 8.01 -10.69
N ARG A 131 14.40 6.98 -10.39
CA ARG A 131 13.80 6.77 -9.07
C ARG A 131 14.87 6.54 -8.00
N SER A 132 15.85 5.70 -8.28
CA SER A 132 16.98 5.44 -7.38
C SER A 132 17.79 6.71 -7.11
N ARG A 133 18.00 7.52 -8.14
CA ARG A 133 18.71 8.81 -8.05
C ARG A 133 17.97 9.82 -7.18
N TYR A 134 16.65 9.96 -7.38
CA TYR A 134 15.82 10.82 -6.53
C TYR A 134 15.78 10.31 -5.10
N PHE A 135 15.63 9.00 -4.90
CA PHE A 135 15.62 8.39 -3.57
C PHE A 135 16.90 8.67 -2.78
N ALA A 136 18.06 8.51 -3.42
CA ALA A 136 19.34 8.85 -2.80
C ALA A 136 19.43 10.34 -2.45
N TRP A 137 19.00 11.21 -3.36
CA TRP A 137 18.95 12.65 -3.13
C TRP A 137 18.00 13.02 -1.98
N ASP A 138 16.76 12.50 -2.00
CA ASP A 138 15.76 12.75 -0.94
C ASP A 138 16.21 12.22 0.43
N THR A 139 16.98 11.14 0.47
CA THR A 139 17.56 10.61 1.71
C THR A 139 18.49 11.62 2.37
N LEU A 140 19.21 12.41 1.58
CA LEU A 140 20.13 13.46 2.07
C LEU A 140 19.38 14.74 2.45
N TYR A 141 18.40 15.15 1.64
CA TYR A 141 17.76 16.46 1.77
C TYR A 141 16.41 16.43 2.49
N GLY A 142 15.77 15.28 2.61
CA GLY A 142 14.51 15.10 3.32
C GLY A 142 13.30 15.80 2.69
N GLU A 143 13.33 16.08 1.37
CA GLU A 143 12.33 16.88 0.69
C GLU A 143 10.91 16.33 0.87
N ARG A 144 10.71 15.01 0.66
CA ARG A 144 9.39 14.41 0.83
C ARG A 144 8.85 14.53 2.24
N LYS A 145 9.72 14.43 3.25
CA LYS A 145 9.31 14.62 4.66
C LYS A 145 8.88 16.05 4.91
N SER A 146 9.62 17.03 4.36
CA SER A 146 9.30 18.45 4.49
C SER A 146 7.97 18.79 3.81
N ILE A 147 7.75 18.28 2.59
CA ILE A 147 6.48 18.44 1.86
C ILE A 147 5.32 17.81 2.65
N ALA A 148 5.50 16.59 3.17
CA ALA A 148 4.47 15.88 3.92
C ALA A 148 4.11 16.64 5.22
N SER A 149 5.10 17.21 5.92
CA SER A 149 4.87 18.01 7.12
C SER A 149 4.08 19.27 6.83
N ASP A 150 4.53 20.07 5.86
CA ASP A 150 3.89 21.32 5.43
C ASP A 150 2.43 21.11 4.99
N LEU A 151 2.22 20.13 4.11
CA LEU A 151 0.87 19.82 3.65
C LEU A 151 -0.02 19.23 4.75
N SER A 152 0.52 18.50 5.73
CA SER A 152 -0.27 17.97 6.84
C SER A 152 -0.74 19.05 7.80
N GLU A 153 0.01 20.13 7.93
CA GLU A 153 -0.39 21.31 8.71
C GLU A 153 -1.48 22.10 7.99
N GLU A 154 -1.32 22.31 6.68
CA GLU A 154 -2.27 23.07 5.87
C GLU A 154 -3.58 22.29 5.60
N PHE A 155 -3.50 20.96 5.49
CA PHE A 155 -4.64 20.08 5.19
C PHE A 155 -4.84 19.02 6.29
N PRO A 156 -5.22 19.41 7.51
CA PRO A 156 -5.31 18.49 8.65
C PRO A 156 -6.35 17.37 8.49
N GLN A 157 -7.26 17.47 7.52
CA GLN A 157 -8.25 16.45 7.16
C GLN A 157 -7.68 15.35 6.26
N LEU A 158 -6.44 15.52 5.75
CA LEU A 158 -5.78 14.55 4.88
C LEU A 158 -4.76 13.71 5.66
N ASP A 159 -4.55 12.50 5.18
CA ASP A 159 -3.43 11.62 5.55
C ASP A 159 -2.40 11.69 4.42
N ILE A 160 -1.20 12.18 4.75
CA ILE A 160 -0.13 12.42 3.78
C ILE A 160 1.10 11.64 4.23
N ARG A 161 1.48 10.66 3.42
CA ARG A 161 2.55 9.73 3.78
C ARG A 161 3.62 9.63 2.71
N VAL A 162 4.85 9.46 3.17
CA VAL A 162 5.95 9.12 2.28
C VAL A 162 5.73 7.70 1.76
N GLY A 163 5.46 7.60 0.47
CA GLY A 163 5.25 6.33 -0.25
C GLY A 163 6.47 5.92 -1.06
N GLY A 164 6.65 4.66 -1.33
CA GLY A 164 7.66 4.10 -2.23
C GLY A 164 9.00 4.83 -2.26
N MET A 165 9.65 4.84 -3.44
CA MET A 165 10.97 5.48 -3.60
C MET A 165 10.90 6.99 -3.87
N ILE A 166 9.82 7.50 -4.47
CA ILE A 166 9.78 8.86 -5.02
C ILE A 166 8.51 9.65 -4.67
N SER A 167 7.53 9.04 -4.01
CA SER A 167 6.19 9.60 -3.93
C SER A 167 5.73 9.96 -2.52
N LEU A 168 4.71 10.80 -2.48
CA LEU A 168 3.80 10.97 -1.36
C LEU A 168 2.44 10.38 -1.74
N ASP A 169 1.84 9.63 -0.84
CA ASP A 169 0.47 9.16 -0.92
C ASP A 169 -0.42 10.10 -0.10
N ILE A 170 -1.44 10.66 -0.73
CA ILE A 170 -2.32 11.69 -0.18
C ILE A 170 -3.76 11.22 -0.30
N GLN A 171 -4.48 11.19 0.82
CA GLN A 171 -5.85 10.69 0.90
C GLN A 171 -6.61 11.30 2.08
N PRO A 172 -7.93 11.27 2.13
CA PRO A 172 -8.66 11.67 3.33
C PRO A 172 -8.26 10.81 4.54
N LYS A 173 -8.22 11.41 5.73
CA LYS A 173 -7.96 10.68 6.97
C LYS A 173 -8.91 9.48 7.14
N GLY A 174 -8.35 8.37 7.65
CA GLY A 174 -9.07 7.11 7.83
C GLY A 174 -9.19 6.26 6.55
N ARG A 175 -8.76 6.77 5.39
CA ARG A 175 -8.76 6.05 4.12
C ARG A 175 -7.43 5.33 3.88
N ASN A 176 -7.05 4.47 4.80
CA ASN A 176 -5.81 3.69 4.79
C ASN A 176 -6.12 2.17 4.82
N LYS A 177 -5.12 1.34 4.90
CA LYS A 177 -5.27 -0.12 4.87
C LYS A 177 -6.12 -0.72 6.00
N THR A 178 -6.46 0.05 7.06
CA THR A 178 -7.42 -0.41 8.09
C THR A 178 -8.81 -0.67 7.54
N GLN A 179 -9.18 -0.03 6.42
CA GLN A 179 -10.45 -0.28 5.74
C GLN A 179 -10.63 -1.76 5.39
N ALA A 180 -9.56 -2.44 4.96
CA ALA A 180 -9.59 -3.86 4.67
C ALA A 180 -9.87 -4.71 5.92
N LEU A 181 -9.22 -4.38 7.04
CA LEU A 181 -9.44 -5.06 8.32
C LEU A 181 -10.88 -4.89 8.80
N ASN A 182 -11.40 -3.65 8.79
CA ASN A 182 -12.76 -3.34 9.21
C ASN A 182 -13.78 -4.07 8.35
N TRP A 183 -13.60 -4.07 7.02
CA TRP A 183 -14.46 -4.79 6.10
C TRP A 183 -14.47 -6.30 6.38
N VAL A 184 -13.30 -6.91 6.64
CA VAL A 184 -13.21 -8.34 6.96
C VAL A 184 -13.89 -8.67 8.29
N ARG A 185 -13.81 -7.77 9.31
CA ARG A 185 -14.56 -7.92 10.58
C ARG A 185 -16.07 -7.87 10.37
N GLU A 186 -16.56 -6.95 9.56
CA GLU A 186 -17.98 -6.78 9.26
C GLU A 186 -18.61 -8.03 8.60
N LEU A 187 -17.81 -8.89 7.98
CA LEU A 187 -18.28 -10.18 7.48
C LEU A 187 -18.75 -11.12 8.60
N ASN A 188 -18.32 -10.93 9.84
CA ASN A 188 -18.64 -11.78 11.00
C ASN A 188 -18.37 -13.29 10.76
N LYS A 189 -17.32 -13.59 10.01
CA LYS A 189 -16.97 -14.97 9.59
C LYS A 189 -15.66 -15.47 10.21
N TYR A 190 -14.87 -14.55 10.78
CA TYR A 190 -13.53 -14.83 11.25
C TYR A 190 -13.39 -14.49 12.73
N ASP A 191 -12.75 -15.39 13.46
CA ASP A 191 -12.46 -15.23 14.89
C ASP A 191 -11.15 -14.48 15.12
N SER A 192 -10.28 -14.46 14.11
CA SER A 192 -8.96 -13.83 14.22
C SER A 192 -8.47 -13.29 12.86
N LEU A 193 -7.72 -12.19 12.90
CA LEU A 193 -7.08 -11.57 11.76
C LEU A 193 -5.57 -11.69 11.85
N VAL A 194 -4.91 -12.07 10.77
CA VAL A 194 -3.46 -12.10 10.67
C VAL A 194 -3.04 -11.22 9.50
N TYR A 195 -2.21 -10.21 9.76
CA TYR A 195 -1.76 -9.27 8.75
C TYR A 195 -0.25 -9.35 8.57
N PHE A 196 0.21 -9.36 7.32
CA PHE A 196 1.62 -9.28 6.94
C PHE A 196 1.87 -7.98 6.19
N GLY A 197 2.89 -7.20 6.61
CA GLY A 197 3.26 -5.97 5.94
C GLY A 197 4.70 -5.55 6.20
N ASP A 198 5.33 -4.91 5.20
CA ASP A 198 6.74 -4.48 5.26
C ASP A 198 6.91 -3.09 5.90
N LYS A 199 5.85 -2.29 5.99
CA LYS A 199 5.87 -0.92 6.48
C LYS A 199 5.04 -0.70 7.75
N GLY A 200 5.19 -1.63 8.72
CA GLY A 200 4.54 -1.54 10.05
C GLY A 200 5.21 -0.56 11.03
N PHE A 201 6.18 0.23 10.63
CA PHE A 201 6.81 1.28 11.42
C PHE A 201 6.06 2.62 11.32
N LYS A 202 6.26 3.52 12.30
CA LYS A 202 5.61 4.84 12.32
C LYS A 202 5.90 5.63 11.05
N GLY A 203 4.83 6.00 10.33
CA GLY A 203 4.91 6.67 9.03
C GLY A 203 4.86 5.73 7.83
N GLY A 204 4.94 4.43 8.02
CA GLY A 204 4.70 3.43 6.98
C GLY A 204 3.22 3.23 6.70
N ASN A 205 2.89 2.70 5.53
CA ASN A 205 1.49 2.56 5.09
C ASN A 205 0.76 1.35 5.71
N ASP A 206 1.48 0.44 6.40
CA ASP A 206 0.89 -0.66 7.18
C ASP A 206 0.79 -0.33 8.69
N TYR A 207 1.33 0.82 9.10
CA TYR A 207 1.39 1.19 10.52
C TYR A 207 0.01 1.26 11.17
N ASP A 208 -0.95 1.87 10.50
CA ASP A 208 -2.31 1.98 11.03
C ASP A 208 -2.99 0.62 11.11
N ALA A 209 -2.75 -0.28 10.16
CA ALA A 209 -3.25 -1.67 10.21
C ALA A 209 -2.67 -2.41 11.42
N LYS A 210 -1.38 -2.23 11.72
CA LYS A 210 -0.73 -2.78 12.92
C LYS A 210 -1.34 -2.26 14.23
N LEU A 211 -1.56 -0.94 14.32
CA LEU A 211 -2.22 -0.35 15.49
C LEU A 211 -3.65 -0.84 15.65
N ASN A 212 -4.39 -0.90 14.55
CA ASN A 212 -5.78 -1.33 14.52
C ASN A 212 -5.96 -2.77 15.04
N ILE A 213 -5.12 -3.72 14.62
CA ILE A 213 -5.13 -5.09 15.14
C ILE A 213 -4.80 -5.12 16.64
N ARG A 214 -3.82 -4.31 17.06
CA ARG A 214 -3.42 -4.22 18.47
C ARG A 214 -4.53 -3.66 19.36
N GLU A 215 -5.25 -2.66 18.89
CA GLU A 215 -6.38 -2.05 19.63
C GLU A 215 -7.55 -3.01 19.77
N HIS A 216 -7.93 -3.71 18.71
CA HIS A 216 -9.04 -4.67 18.74
C HIS A 216 -8.69 -5.99 19.45
N LYS A 217 -7.40 -6.29 19.61
CA LYS A 217 -6.91 -7.55 20.24
C LYS A 217 -7.46 -8.82 19.57
N ASP A 218 -7.80 -8.75 18.30
CA ASP A 218 -8.48 -9.79 17.53
C ASP A 218 -7.56 -10.51 16.54
N GLY A 219 -6.24 -10.34 16.67
CA GLY A 219 -5.32 -10.95 15.73
C GLY A 219 -3.86 -10.61 15.96
N LYS A 220 -3.06 -10.84 14.92
CA LYS A 220 -1.61 -10.61 14.95
C LYS A 220 -1.14 -9.90 13.70
N PHE A 221 -0.24 -8.94 13.87
CA PHE A 221 0.50 -8.29 12.81
C PHE A 221 1.93 -8.85 12.75
N TYR A 222 2.39 -9.23 11.57
CA TYR A 222 3.75 -9.62 11.30
C TYR A 222 4.46 -8.55 10.50
N ASP A 223 5.46 -7.89 11.11
CA ASP A 223 6.39 -7.05 10.38
C ASP A 223 7.32 -7.95 9.58
N VAL A 224 7.36 -7.80 8.27
CA VAL A 224 8.25 -8.53 7.39
C VAL A 224 9.27 -7.59 6.76
N LYS A 225 10.44 -8.12 6.42
CA LYS A 225 11.50 -7.35 5.74
C LYS A 225 11.36 -7.42 4.22
N ASP A 226 10.91 -8.58 3.74
CA ASP A 226 10.73 -8.90 2.34
C ASP A 226 9.90 -10.19 2.18
N CYS A 227 9.69 -10.63 0.95
CA CYS A 227 8.95 -11.86 0.64
C CYS A 227 9.59 -13.14 1.20
N ASN A 228 10.91 -13.18 1.37
CA ASN A 228 11.59 -14.33 1.96
C ASN A 228 11.33 -14.43 3.47
N ASP A 229 11.27 -13.28 4.14
CA ASP A 229 10.92 -13.21 5.56
C ASP A 229 9.46 -13.60 5.78
N ALA A 230 8.56 -13.12 4.92
CA ALA A 230 7.16 -13.56 4.90
C ALA A 230 7.04 -15.07 4.74
N LYS A 231 7.77 -15.68 3.79
CA LYS A 231 7.80 -17.13 3.57
C LYS A 231 8.23 -17.89 4.82
N LYS A 232 9.30 -17.45 5.50
CA LYS A 232 9.80 -18.08 6.74
C LYS A 232 8.75 -18.07 7.84
N ILE A 233 8.05 -16.94 8.03
CA ILE A 233 7.00 -16.82 9.03
C ILE A 233 5.83 -17.73 8.68
N LEU A 234 5.40 -17.75 7.41
CA LEU A 234 4.30 -18.61 6.95
C LEU A 234 4.60 -20.10 7.15
N LEU A 235 5.84 -20.53 6.93
CA LEU A 235 6.28 -21.90 7.24
C LEU A 235 6.11 -22.25 8.71
N SER A 236 6.31 -21.30 9.62
CA SER A 236 6.14 -21.52 11.07
C SER A 236 4.68 -21.55 11.53
N LEU A 237 3.76 -21.12 10.69
CA LEU A 237 2.32 -21.10 11.00
C LEU A 237 1.58 -22.35 10.47
N GLY A 238 2.22 -23.22 9.75
CA GLY A 238 1.67 -24.48 9.26
C GLY A 238 0.80 -24.35 8.03
#